data_f7cf31e8d6f2c08aa9a5db648e7b2a7f
#
_entry.id   f7cf31e8d6f2c08aa9a5db648e7b2a7f
#
_cell.length_a   1.000
_cell.length_b   1.000
_cell.length_c   1.000
_cell.angle_alpha   90.00
_cell.angle_beta   90.00
_cell.angle_gamma   90.00
#
_symmetry.space_group_name_H-M   'P 1'
#
loop_
_entity.id
_entity.type
_entity.pdbx_description
1 polymer ?
#
loop_
_entity_poly.entity_id
_entity_poly.type
_entity_poly.pdbx_seq_one_letter_code
_entity_poly.pdbx_strand_id
1 'polypeptide(L)'
;MTSELSSLCSYAKGKVSVDTLSKRNYVSTENMMPNKGGIVDAGALPSAQYTQQYIKDDILVSNIRPYFKKIWMADDDGGCSNDVLVFRADRGCDSTFLYYILANDAFFNYASATSKGTKMPRGDKTAIMQYKVPCFNYETQLRIGKLLRSIDDRIAKFLF
;
A
#
# COMPACT_ATOMS: atom_id res chain seq x y z
N MET A 1 6.04 -17.85 -15.46
CA MET A 1 6.81 -18.06 -14.23
C MET A 1 6.28 -17.12 -13.13
N THR A 2 6.15 -17.63 -11.94
CA THR A 2 5.71 -16.85 -10.78
C THR A 2 6.73 -16.92 -9.65
N SER A 3 6.69 -15.93 -8.77
CA SER A 3 7.50 -15.84 -7.58
C SER A 3 6.62 -15.42 -6.41
N GLU A 4 7.18 -15.17 -5.25
CA GLU A 4 6.45 -14.63 -4.12
C GLU A 4 6.62 -13.11 -4.04
N LEU A 5 5.65 -12.42 -3.43
CA LEU A 5 5.69 -10.98 -3.23
C LEU A 5 6.98 -10.53 -2.53
N SER A 6 7.52 -11.37 -1.63
CA SER A 6 8.79 -11.12 -0.94
C SER A 6 9.99 -10.93 -1.88
N SER A 7 9.90 -11.38 -3.13
CA SER A 7 10.94 -11.14 -4.13
C SER A 7 10.91 -9.73 -4.73
N LEU A 8 9.83 -8.98 -4.54
CA LEU A 8 9.64 -7.64 -5.09
C LEU A 8 9.76 -6.53 -4.04
N CYS A 9 9.43 -6.82 -2.80
CA CYS A 9 9.33 -5.79 -1.76
C CYS A 9 9.55 -6.35 -0.37
N SER A 10 9.68 -5.44 0.57
CA SER A 10 9.71 -5.72 2.00
C SER A 10 8.82 -4.74 2.74
N TYR A 11 8.47 -5.05 3.97
CA TYR A 11 7.82 -4.09 4.86
C TYR A 11 8.83 -3.03 5.27
N ALA A 12 8.46 -1.77 5.13
CA ALA A 12 9.30 -0.65 5.53
C ALA A 12 9.53 -0.67 7.06
N LYS A 13 10.71 -0.26 7.46
CA LYS A 13 11.11 -0.13 8.87
C LYS A 13 11.43 1.33 9.16
N GLY A 14 11.34 1.70 10.43
CA GLY A 14 11.66 3.04 10.86
C GLY A 14 10.46 3.75 11.48
N LYS A 15 10.79 4.77 12.25
CA LYS A 15 9.82 5.59 12.96
C LYS A 15 10.06 7.05 12.67
N VAL A 16 9.01 7.85 12.77
CA VAL A 16 9.05 9.30 12.61
C VAL A 16 8.39 9.95 13.82
N SER A 17 8.91 11.10 14.24
CA SER A 17 8.30 11.88 15.32
C SER A 17 6.98 12.47 14.84
N VAL A 18 5.93 12.30 15.65
CA VAL A 18 4.61 12.86 15.35
C VAL A 18 4.66 14.37 15.25
N ASP A 19 5.57 15.03 15.98
CA ASP A 19 5.73 16.49 15.94
C ASP A 19 6.11 17.02 14.54
N THR A 20 6.67 16.17 13.68
CA THR A 20 7.03 16.54 12.31
C THR A 20 5.92 16.31 11.30
N LEU A 21 4.79 15.76 11.74
CA LEU A 21 3.67 15.37 10.88
C LEU A 21 2.56 16.42 10.90
N SER A 22 1.76 16.39 9.85
CA SER A 22 0.51 17.13 9.75
C SER A 22 -0.63 16.18 9.38
N LYS A 23 -1.85 16.70 9.37
CA LYS A 23 -3.00 15.90 8.92
C LYS A 23 -2.91 15.45 7.45
N ARG A 24 -2.08 16.11 6.66
CA ARG A 24 -1.87 15.77 5.24
C ARG A 24 -0.96 14.57 5.03
N ASN A 25 -0.01 14.33 5.93
CA ASN A 25 0.99 13.27 5.78
C ASN A 25 0.95 12.23 6.92
N TYR A 26 -0.17 12.16 7.63
CA TYR A 26 -0.45 11.07 8.55
C TYR A 26 -1.56 10.19 7.98
N VAL A 27 -1.30 8.88 7.92
CA VAL A 27 -2.23 7.90 7.36
C VAL A 27 -2.62 6.88 8.41
N SER A 28 -3.92 6.73 8.63
CA SER A 28 -4.51 5.63 9.40
C SER A 28 -5.53 4.91 8.52
N THR A 29 -6.07 3.81 9.00
CA THR A 29 -7.10 3.09 8.26
C THR A 29 -8.37 3.93 8.08
N GLU A 30 -8.56 4.94 8.92
CA GLU A 30 -9.75 5.82 8.90
C GLU A 30 -9.73 6.82 7.76
N ASN A 31 -8.57 7.32 7.36
CA ASN A 31 -8.47 8.28 6.26
C ASN A 31 -8.01 7.65 4.94
N MET A 32 -7.92 6.34 4.89
CA MET A 32 -7.79 5.59 3.63
C MET A 32 -9.18 5.29 3.07
N MET A 33 -9.39 5.60 1.79
CA MET A 33 -10.69 5.42 1.15
C MET A 33 -10.84 4.00 0.61
N PRO A 34 -12.04 3.40 0.72
CA PRO A 34 -12.27 2.07 0.18
C PRO A 34 -12.20 2.03 -1.34
N ASN A 35 -12.18 0.84 -1.89
CA ASN A 35 -12.20 0.59 -3.34
C ASN A 35 -11.06 1.32 -4.07
N LYS A 36 -9.86 1.28 -3.50
CA LYS A 36 -8.64 1.88 -4.08
C LYS A 36 -8.76 3.40 -4.26
N GLY A 37 -9.50 4.05 -3.38
CA GLY A 37 -9.81 5.49 -3.47
C GLY A 37 -8.72 6.43 -2.94
N GLY A 38 -7.55 5.90 -2.54
CA GLY A 38 -6.46 6.72 -2.02
C GLY A 38 -6.69 7.16 -0.58
N ILE A 39 -6.27 8.39 -0.26
CA ILE A 39 -6.40 8.94 1.09
C ILE A 39 -7.07 10.32 1.05
N VAL A 40 -7.59 10.72 2.21
CA VAL A 40 -7.98 12.10 2.52
C VAL A 40 -7.17 12.57 3.73
N ASP A 41 -7.24 13.85 4.05
CA ASP A 41 -6.55 14.37 5.23
C ASP A 41 -7.05 13.69 6.50
N ALA A 42 -6.14 13.42 7.43
CA ALA A 42 -6.49 12.80 8.71
C ALA A 42 -7.37 13.71 9.55
N GLY A 43 -8.29 13.13 10.30
CA GLY A 43 -9.12 13.90 11.26
C GLY A 43 -8.32 14.40 12.45
N ALA A 44 -7.32 13.63 12.89
CA ALA A 44 -6.45 13.96 14.01
C ALA A 44 -5.10 13.26 13.88
N LEU A 45 -4.09 13.80 14.55
CA LEU A 45 -2.82 13.11 14.72
C LEU A 45 -2.88 12.17 15.93
N PRO A 46 -2.08 11.08 15.94
CA PRO A 46 -2.06 10.19 17.09
C PRO A 46 -1.45 10.87 18.32
N SER A 47 -1.81 10.40 19.50
CA SER A 47 -1.25 10.92 20.76
C SER A 47 0.16 10.37 21.05
N ALA A 48 0.61 9.35 20.34
CA ALA A 48 1.94 8.77 20.49
C ALA A 48 3.03 9.76 20.10
N GLN A 49 4.23 9.61 20.67
CA GLN A 49 5.39 10.43 20.34
C GLN A 49 5.96 10.07 18.96
N TYR A 50 5.94 8.80 18.61
CA TYR A 50 6.46 8.26 17.34
C TYR A 50 5.42 7.40 16.67
N THR A 51 5.52 7.31 15.36
CA THR A 51 4.68 6.43 14.54
C THR A 51 5.53 5.80 13.44
N GLN A 52 4.97 4.79 12.77
CA GLN A 52 5.63 4.14 11.65
C GLN A 52 5.89 5.15 10.53
N GLN A 53 7.09 5.11 9.96
CA GLN A 53 7.48 6.00 8.87
C GLN A 53 7.17 5.37 7.51
N TYR A 54 6.70 6.19 6.57
CA TYR A 54 6.74 5.87 5.15
C TYR A 54 7.50 6.97 4.40
N ILE A 55 8.01 6.63 3.23
CA ILE A 55 8.67 7.58 2.33
C ILE A 55 7.95 7.60 0.99
N LYS A 56 8.23 8.61 0.19
CA LYS A 56 7.72 8.72 -1.17
C LYS A 56 7.90 7.40 -1.93
N ASP A 57 6.89 7.03 -2.71
CA ASP A 57 6.79 5.81 -3.52
C ASP A 57 6.55 4.52 -2.73
N ASP A 58 6.51 4.55 -1.40
CA ASP A 58 6.01 3.42 -0.62
C ASP A 58 4.53 3.18 -0.93
N ILE A 59 4.09 1.94 -0.86
CA ILE A 59 2.69 1.57 -1.03
C ILE A 59 2.09 1.20 0.32
N LEU A 60 1.04 1.91 0.71
CA LEU A 60 0.34 1.73 1.96
C LEU A 60 -0.96 0.97 1.75
N VAL A 61 -1.19 -0.06 2.55
CA VAL A 61 -2.39 -0.88 2.49
C VAL A 61 -2.95 -1.03 3.90
N SER A 62 -4.25 -0.81 4.08
CA SER A 62 -4.89 -1.07 5.37
C SER A 62 -4.81 -2.56 5.71
N ASN A 63 -4.30 -2.90 6.89
CA ASN A 63 -4.26 -4.26 7.37
C ASN A 63 -5.57 -4.70 8.05
N ILE A 64 -6.47 -3.78 8.29
CA ILE A 64 -7.78 -4.07 8.87
C ILE A 64 -8.79 -4.23 7.74
N ARG A 65 -9.56 -5.33 7.80
CA ARG A 65 -10.61 -5.61 6.82
C ARG A 65 -10.11 -5.46 5.37
N PRO A 66 -9.18 -6.33 4.93
CA PRO A 66 -8.56 -6.20 3.60
C PRO A 66 -9.56 -6.10 2.45
N TYR A 67 -10.76 -6.64 2.62
CA TYR A 67 -11.81 -6.59 1.60
C TYR A 67 -12.30 -5.17 1.27
N PHE A 68 -11.97 -4.15 2.08
CA PHE A 68 -12.28 -2.76 1.72
C PHE A 68 -11.35 -2.19 0.65
N LYS A 69 -10.27 -2.89 0.32
CA LYS A 69 -9.35 -2.50 -0.76
C LYS A 69 -8.82 -1.09 -0.60
N LYS A 70 -8.31 -0.79 0.58
CA LYS A 70 -7.71 0.51 0.91
C LYS A 70 -6.23 0.48 0.60
N ILE A 71 -5.82 1.21 -0.41
CA ILE A 71 -4.43 1.28 -0.90
C ILE A 71 -4.10 2.68 -1.37
N TRP A 72 -2.85 3.10 -1.17
CA TRP A 72 -2.35 4.39 -1.62
C TRP A 72 -0.84 4.31 -1.86
N MET A 73 -0.38 4.91 -2.95
CA MET A 73 1.04 5.09 -3.21
C MET A 73 1.45 6.48 -2.74
N ALA A 74 2.44 6.54 -1.85
CA ALA A 74 2.84 7.79 -1.20
C ALA A 74 3.46 8.76 -2.21
N ASP A 75 2.97 9.99 -2.22
CA ASP A 75 3.48 11.07 -3.05
C ASP A 75 4.51 11.94 -2.31
N ASP A 76 4.69 11.71 -1.01
CA ASP A 76 5.67 12.38 -0.16
C ASP A 76 5.96 11.52 1.06
N ASP A 77 6.91 11.93 1.90
CA ASP A 77 7.23 11.26 3.15
C ASP A 77 6.19 11.57 4.24
N GLY A 78 6.03 10.67 5.18
CA GLY A 78 5.12 10.88 6.30
C GLY A 78 5.15 9.74 7.31
N GLY A 79 4.05 9.62 8.06
CA GLY A 79 3.87 8.59 9.06
C GLY A 79 2.50 7.94 9.00
N CYS A 80 2.38 6.76 9.55
CA CYS A 80 1.12 6.01 9.55
C CYS A 80 0.96 5.15 10.79
N SER A 81 -0.28 4.74 11.04
CA SER A 81 -0.59 3.85 12.16
C SER A 81 -0.04 2.44 11.93
N ASN A 82 0.06 1.67 13.02
CA ASN A 82 0.52 0.28 12.95
C ASN A 82 -0.46 -0.65 12.24
N ASP A 83 -1.68 -0.22 12.03
CA ASP A 83 -2.69 -0.98 11.26
C ASP A 83 -2.59 -0.74 9.74
N VAL A 84 -1.61 0.04 9.32
CA VAL A 84 -1.27 0.24 7.91
C VAL A 84 0.01 -0.53 7.58
N LEU A 85 -0.05 -1.35 6.55
CA LEU A 85 1.12 -2.04 6.01
C LEU A 85 1.83 -1.11 5.04
N VAL A 86 3.15 -0.98 5.19
CA VAL A 86 3.98 -0.15 4.30
C VAL A 86 4.88 -1.06 3.50
N PHE A 87 4.59 -1.20 2.21
CA PHE A 87 5.39 -1.97 1.27
C PHE A 87 6.39 -1.05 0.58
N ARG A 88 7.65 -1.43 0.62
CA ARG A 88 8.72 -0.71 -0.08
C ARG A 88 9.32 -1.60 -1.15
N ALA A 89 9.34 -1.11 -2.38
CA ALA A 89 9.94 -1.84 -3.49
C ALA A 89 11.42 -2.09 -3.22
N ASP A 90 11.85 -3.33 -3.44
CA ASP A 90 13.27 -3.70 -3.36
C ASP A 90 14.01 -3.19 -4.60
N ARG A 91 15.33 -3.20 -4.53
CA ARG A 91 16.18 -2.88 -5.66
C ARG A 91 15.85 -3.80 -6.83
N GLY A 92 15.57 -3.24 -8.00
CA GLY A 92 15.14 -4.00 -9.16
C GLY A 92 13.64 -4.19 -9.30
N CYS A 93 12.85 -3.59 -8.41
CA CYS A 93 11.40 -3.54 -8.53
C CYS A 93 10.94 -2.09 -8.71
N ASP A 94 10.14 -1.84 -9.74
CA ASP A 94 9.52 -0.54 -9.97
C ASP A 94 8.34 -0.34 -9.02
N SER A 95 8.30 0.79 -8.31
CA SER A 95 7.25 1.08 -7.32
C SER A 95 5.86 1.17 -7.94
N THR A 96 5.74 1.73 -9.14
CA THR A 96 4.45 1.83 -9.83
C THR A 96 3.94 0.45 -10.24
N PHE A 97 4.82 -0.40 -10.74
CA PHE A 97 4.50 -1.80 -11.02
C PHE A 97 4.03 -2.53 -9.74
N LEU A 98 4.76 -2.36 -8.64
CA LEU A 98 4.39 -2.93 -7.34
C LEU A 98 3.01 -2.45 -6.90
N TYR A 99 2.72 -1.16 -7.07
CA TYR A 99 1.40 -0.62 -6.74
C TYR A 99 0.30 -1.40 -7.48
N TYR A 100 0.45 -1.65 -8.78
CA TYR A 100 -0.58 -2.37 -9.56
C TYR A 100 -0.65 -3.85 -9.23
N ILE A 101 0.44 -4.47 -8.80
CA ILE A 101 0.39 -5.82 -8.23
C ILE A 101 -0.49 -5.85 -7.00
N LEU A 102 -0.31 -4.90 -6.08
CA LEU A 102 -1.05 -4.82 -4.82
C LEU A 102 -2.47 -4.27 -4.99
N ALA A 103 -2.71 -3.44 -5.99
CA ALA A 103 -4.02 -2.88 -6.27
C ALA A 103 -4.95 -3.84 -7.03
N ASN A 104 -4.49 -5.04 -7.35
CA ASN A 104 -5.27 -6.05 -8.01
C ASN A 104 -6.26 -6.70 -7.01
N ASP A 105 -7.48 -6.94 -7.45
CA ASP A 105 -8.50 -7.61 -6.63
C ASP A 105 -8.03 -8.97 -6.13
N ALA A 106 -7.25 -9.71 -6.93
CA ALA A 106 -6.69 -10.99 -6.54
C ALA A 106 -5.83 -10.89 -5.27
N PHE A 107 -5.05 -9.80 -5.12
CA PHE A 107 -4.27 -9.57 -3.91
C PHE A 107 -5.18 -9.37 -2.70
N PHE A 108 -6.20 -8.52 -2.80
CA PHE A 108 -7.12 -8.28 -1.68
C PHE A 108 -7.93 -9.52 -1.33
N ASN A 109 -8.32 -10.30 -2.31
CA ASN A 109 -8.99 -11.59 -2.08
C ASN A 109 -8.07 -12.56 -1.33
N TYR A 110 -6.80 -12.63 -1.70
CA TYR A 110 -5.81 -13.46 -1.01
C TYR A 110 -5.55 -12.95 0.41
N ALA A 111 -5.36 -11.65 0.59
CA ALA A 111 -5.15 -11.05 1.92
C ALA A 111 -6.35 -11.29 2.83
N SER A 112 -7.58 -11.21 2.31
CA SER A 112 -8.81 -11.51 3.04
C SER A 112 -8.91 -12.99 3.40
N ALA A 113 -8.63 -13.88 2.46
CA ALA A 113 -8.72 -15.33 2.66
C ALA A 113 -7.71 -15.84 3.70
N THR A 114 -6.55 -15.19 3.81
CA THR A 114 -5.50 -15.55 4.78
C THR A 114 -5.57 -14.72 6.07
N SER A 115 -6.52 -13.79 6.19
CA SER A 115 -6.69 -12.94 7.37
C SER A 115 -7.19 -13.74 8.57
N LYS A 116 -6.99 -13.16 9.76
CA LYS A 116 -7.40 -13.75 11.04
C LYS A 116 -8.33 -12.79 11.77
N GLY A 117 -9.29 -13.37 12.50
CA GLY A 117 -10.31 -12.64 13.24
C GLY A 117 -11.66 -12.63 12.52
N THR A 118 -12.74 -12.34 13.26
CA THR A 118 -14.11 -12.42 12.75
C THR A 118 -14.75 -11.04 12.50
N LYS A 119 -14.77 -10.17 13.52
CA LYS A 119 -15.39 -8.85 13.40
C LYS A 119 -14.48 -7.83 12.73
N MET A 120 -13.20 -7.90 13.03
CA MET A 120 -12.19 -6.97 12.54
C MET A 120 -10.98 -7.78 12.08
N PRO A 121 -11.13 -8.52 10.96
CA PRO A 121 -10.04 -9.37 10.48
C PRO A 121 -8.84 -8.52 10.10
N ARG A 122 -7.65 -9.05 10.42
CA ARG A 122 -6.36 -8.47 10.04
C ARG A 122 -5.62 -9.41 9.14
N GLY A 123 -4.97 -8.86 8.12
CA GLY A 123 -4.11 -9.62 7.23
C GLY A 123 -2.95 -10.26 7.99
N ASP A 124 -2.54 -11.43 7.54
CA ASP A 124 -1.37 -12.14 8.05
C ASP A 124 -0.14 -11.67 7.27
N LYS A 125 0.75 -10.94 7.93
CA LYS A 125 1.92 -10.31 7.29
C LYS A 125 2.84 -11.33 6.63
N THR A 126 3.00 -12.51 7.21
CA THR A 126 3.83 -13.58 6.65
C THR A 126 3.15 -14.18 5.42
N ALA A 127 1.86 -14.49 5.51
CA ALA A 127 1.09 -15.04 4.39
C ALA A 127 1.05 -14.05 3.21
N ILE A 128 0.88 -12.75 3.47
CA ILE A 128 0.86 -11.71 2.45
C ILE A 128 2.13 -11.73 1.61
N MET A 129 3.30 -11.88 2.23
CA MET A 129 4.58 -11.94 1.51
C MET A 129 4.76 -13.20 0.67
N GLN A 130 3.95 -14.22 0.89
CA GLN A 130 3.92 -15.45 0.09
C GLN A 130 2.96 -15.37 -1.12
N TYR A 131 2.25 -14.26 -1.27
CA TYR A 131 1.35 -14.04 -2.42
C TYR A 131 2.12 -14.22 -3.73
N LYS A 132 1.55 -14.97 -4.66
CA LYS A 132 2.20 -15.28 -5.94
C LYS A 132 2.07 -14.12 -6.91
N VAL A 133 3.20 -13.71 -7.46
CA VAL A 133 3.31 -12.58 -8.38
C VAL A 133 4.01 -13.01 -9.67
N PRO A 134 3.71 -12.36 -10.81
CA PRO A 134 4.43 -12.64 -12.04
C PRO A 134 5.87 -12.13 -11.98
N CYS A 135 6.77 -12.82 -12.67
CA CYS A 135 8.17 -12.42 -12.78
C CYS A 135 8.40 -11.68 -14.10
N PHE A 136 8.79 -10.43 -14.01
CA PHE A 136 9.18 -9.61 -15.15
C PHE A 136 10.51 -8.93 -14.86
N ASN A 137 11.32 -8.71 -15.89
CA ASN A 137 12.51 -7.88 -15.74
C ASN A 137 12.11 -6.42 -15.48
N TYR A 138 13.06 -5.63 -15.00
CA TYR A 138 12.79 -4.24 -14.59
C TYR A 138 12.22 -3.38 -15.73
N GLU A 139 12.76 -3.54 -16.94
CA GLU A 139 12.27 -2.77 -18.10
C GLU A 139 10.82 -3.07 -18.41
N THR A 140 10.42 -4.35 -18.37
CA THR A 140 9.03 -4.76 -18.56
C THR A 140 8.13 -4.24 -17.44
N GLN A 141 8.61 -4.26 -16.20
CA GLN A 141 7.88 -3.67 -15.06
C GLN A 141 7.59 -2.19 -15.30
N LEU A 142 8.60 -1.43 -15.74
CA LEU A 142 8.44 -0.01 -16.06
C LEU A 142 7.37 0.24 -17.11
N ARG A 143 7.36 -0.57 -18.18
CA ARG A 143 6.38 -0.46 -19.25
C ARG A 143 4.97 -0.75 -18.77
N ILE A 144 4.80 -1.83 -18.01
CA ILE A 144 3.51 -2.21 -17.43
C ILE A 144 3.00 -1.11 -16.50
N GLY A 145 3.84 -0.64 -15.59
CA GLY A 145 3.49 0.41 -14.63
C GLY A 145 3.05 1.70 -15.34
N LYS A 146 3.81 2.14 -16.33
CA LYS A 146 3.46 3.34 -17.12
C LYS A 146 2.14 3.19 -17.85
N LEU A 147 1.91 2.04 -18.46
CA LEU A 147 0.67 1.78 -19.19
C LEU A 147 -0.54 1.82 -18.27
N LEU A 148 -0.48 1.11 -17.15
CA LEU A 148 -1.60 1.06 -16.21
C LEU A 148 -1.84 2.43 -15.56
N ARG A 149 -0.79 3.16 -15.22
CA ARG A 149 -0.91 4.53 -14.71
C ARG A 149 -1.58 5.45 -15.74
N SER A 150 -1.20 5.33 -17.00
CA SER A 150 -1.79 6.11 -18.09
C SER A 150 -3.29 5.83 -18.24
N ILE A 151 -3.70 4.57 -18.08
CA ILE A 151 -5.12 4.19 -18.12
C ILE A 151 -5.88 4.80 -16.95
N ASP A 152 -5.34 4.69 -15.73
CA ASP A 152 -5.95 5.28 -14.54
C ASP A 152 -6.10 6.80 -14.66
N ASP A 153 -5.08 7.49 -15.17
CA ASP A 153 -5.12 8.93 -15.37
C ASP A 153 -6.19 9.34 -16.38
N ARG A 154 -6.38 8.55 -17.43
CA ARG A 154 -7.45 8.79 -18.40
C ARG A 154 -8.83 8.58 -17.81
N ILE A 155 -9.01 7.52 -17.02
CA ILE A 155 -10.27 7.26 -16.32
C ILE A 155 -10.59 8.41 -15.37
N ALA A 156 -9.61 8.88 -14.60
CA ALA A 156 -9.79 10.02 -13.69
C ALA A 156 -10.23 11.28 -14.43
N LYS A 157 -9.65 11.59 -15.59
CA LYS A 157 -10.05 12.72 -16.42
C LYS A 157 -11.47 12.58 -16.95
N PHE A 158 -11.93 11.37 -17.21
CA PHE A 158 -13.26 11.12 -17.74
C PHE A 158 -14.35 11.24 -16.67
N LEU A 159 -14.04 10.89 -15.43
CA LEU A 159 -14.99 10.87 -14.32
C LEU A 159 -15.03 12.19 -13.53
N PHE A 160 -13.99 12.96 -13.61
CA PHE A 160 -13.80 14.20 -12.87
C PHE A 160 -13.24 15.30 -13.76
#